data_affd110525fd31ab0442dd07a682040d
#
_entry.id   affd110525fd31ab0442dd07a682040d
#
_cell.length_a   1.000
_cell.length_b   1.000
_cell.length_c   1.000
_cell.angle_alpha   90.00
_cell.angle_beta   90.00
_cell.angle_gamma   90.00
#
_symmetry.space_group_name_H-M   'P 1'
#
loop_
_entity.id
_entity.type
_entity.pdbx_description
1 polymer ?
#
loop_
_entity_poly.entity_id
_entity_poly.type
_entity_poly.pdbx_seq_one_letter_code
_entity_poly.pdbx_strand_id
1 'polypeptide(L)'
;AVGGAGWGRGAQMGVLRVGQPGVGECIPAMRTPGRWNNFNVSVGVSDAFMQAVANGTDWELVPKAKPGQKVLEGGGYQRADGLWVYRKLPARELWDTIMQSTYDFAEPGILFLDQIGRDNNLNYCEKIEATNPCGEQPLPPYGCCDLGPIILTNFVRNPFGAGGDAAFDFDAFEQVVATQVRALDNVLDVTFWPLEQQRNESADKRRIGVGFTGLGNALTMLKLR
;
A
#
# COMPACT_ATOMS: atom_id res chain seq x y z
N ALA A 1 16.34 -15.38 0.42
CA ALA A 1 15.13 -16.18 0.38
C ALA A 1 14.25 -15.83 1.58
N VAL A 2 13.19 -15.12 1.35
CA VAL A 2 12.15 -14.88 2.36
C VAL A 2 11.13 -16.02 2.26
N GLY A 3 11.61 -17.21 2.44
CA GLY A 3 10.77 -18.38 2.60
C GLY A 3 10.69 -18.66 4.08
N GLY A 4 9.49 -18.77 4.61
CA GLY A 4 9.15 -19.07 5.98
C GLY A 4 10.18 -19.78 6.84
N ALA A 5 11.17 -19.02 7.30
CA ALA A 5 11.97 -19.42 8.42
C ALA A 5 11.13 -19.12 9.67
N GLY A 6 10.59 -20.12 10.28
CA GLY A 6 9.79 -19.98 11.48
C GLY A 6 8.30 -20.24 11.30
N TRP A 7 7.50 -19.71 12.19
CA TRP A 7 6.08 -20.04 12.38
C TRP A 7 5.11 -19.29 11.45
N GLY A 8 5.61 -18.46 10.52
CA GLY A 8 4.78 -17.68 9.60
C GLY A 8 5.40 -17.54 8.21
N ARG A 9 4.56 -17.27 7.21
CA ARG A 9 5.00 -16.92 5.87
C ARG A 9 5.26 -15.42 5.81
N GLY A 10 6.44 -15.00 5.29
CA GLY A 10 6.68 -13.60 4.94
C GLY A 10 5.85 -13.22 3.72
N ALA A 11 5.17 -12.07 3.79
CA ALA A 11 4.54 -11.43 2.66
C ALA A 11 5.32 -10.15 2.30
N GLN A 12 5.38 -9.83 1.01
CA GLN A 12 6.15 -8.69 0.52
C GLN A 12 5.33 -7.85 -0.45
N MET A 13 5.61 -6.55 -0.51
CA MET A 13 5.07 -5.62 -1.50
C MET A 13 6.18 -5.15 -2.43
N GLY A 14 5.97 -5.30 -3.73
CA GLY A 14 6.76 -4.65 -4.76
C GLY A 14 6.02 -3.43 -5.32
N VAL A 15 6.59 -2.24 -5.21
CA VAL A 15 6.02 -1.04 -5.83
C VAL A 15 6.95 -0.55 -6.93
N LEU A 16 6.41 -0.46 -8.15
CA LEU A 16 7.12 0.09 -9.29
C LEU A 16 6.46 1.40 -9.73
N ARG A 17 7.21 2.50 -9.75
CA ARG A 17 6.68 3.77 -10.23
C ARG A 17 6.43 3.73 -11.74
N VAL A 18 5.32 4.27 -12.19
CA VAL A 18 4.88 4.27 -13.59
C VAL A 18 5.88 4.93 -14.57
N GLY A 19 6.79 5.75 -14.07
CA GLY A 19 7.89 6.33 -14.86
C GLY A 19 9.14 5.46 -14.98
N GLN A 20 9.18 4.27 -14.36
CA GLN A 20 10.34 3.38 -14.45
C GLN A 20 10.34 2.58 -15.76
N PRO A 21 11.51 2.39 -16.40
CA PRO A 21 11.60 1.69 -17.68
C PRO A 21 11.06 0.27 -17.68
N GLY A 22 11.23 -0.44 -16.55
CA GLY A 22 10.77 -1.82 -16.39
C GLY A 22 9.26 -2.00 -16.19
N VAL A 23 8.47 -0.93 -16.11
CA VAL A 23 7.03 -1.04 -15.83
C VAL A 23 6.30 -1.87 -16.87
N GLY A 24 6.61 -1.66 -18.17
CA GLY A 24 5.97 -2.38 -19.27
C GLY A 24 6.31 -3.86 -19.33
N GLU A 25 7.48 -4.26 -18.81
CA GLU A 25 7.92 -5.67 -18.75
C GLU A 25 7.44 -6.34 -17.45
N CYS A 26 7.37 -5.58 -16.39
CA CYS A 26 6.95 -6.06 -15.07
C CYS A 26 5.48 -6.51 -15.07
N ILE A 27 4.59 -5.73 -15.69
CA ILE A 27 3.15 -6.02 -15.74
C ILE A 27 2.86 -7.39 -16.39
N PRO A 28 3.34 -7.71 -17.61
CA PRO A 28 3.14 -9.03 -18.18
C PRO A 28 3.81 -10.16 -17.39
N ALA A 29 4.94 -9.88 -16.72
CA ALA A 29 5.65 -10.89 -15.93
C ALA A 29 4.84 -11.39 -14.72
N MET A 30 3.96 -10.55 -14.16
CA MET A 30 3.04 -10.93 -13.07
C MET A 30 1.97 -11.93 -13.51
N ARG A 31 1.67 -11.98 -14.82
CA ARG A 31 0.67 -12.88 -15.41
C ARG A 31 1.15 -14.33 -15.51
N THR A 32 2.40 -14.63 -15.13
CA THR A 32 2.96 -15.98 -15.20
C THR A 32 2.63 -16.74 -13.91
N PRO A 33 1.80 -17.80 -13.97
CA PRO A 33 1.48 -18.60 -12.79
C PRO A 33 2.73 -19.14 -12.09
N GLY A 34 2.74 -19.10 -10.76
CA GLY A 34 3.86 -19.60 -9.95
C GLY A 34 5.03 -18.64 -9.77
N ARG A 35 5.05 -17.50 -10.45
CA ARG A 35 5.99 -16.41 -10.18
C ARG A 35 5.40 -15.48 -9.11
N TRP A 36 6.28 -14.93 -8.27
CA TRP A 36 5.93 -13.89 -7.28
C TRP A 36 4.91 -14.28 -6.20
N ASN A 37 4.69 -15.58 -5.93
CA ASN A 37 3.67 -16.07 -5.00
C ASN A 37 3.72 -15.46 -3.58
N ASN A 38 4.84 -14.84 -3.18
CA ASN A 38 5.02 -14.19 -1.89
C ASN A 38 5.08 -12.67 -2.00
N PHE A 39 4.82 -12.12 -3.20
CA PHE A 39 4.78 -10.69 -3.45
C PHE A 39 3.40 -10.28 -3.89
N ASN A 40 2.90 -9.21 -3.29
CA ASN A 40 1.89 -8.38 -3.89
C ASN A 40 2.59 -7.27 -4.67
N VAL A 41 2.10 -6.92 -5.83
CA VAL A 41 2.74 -5.91 -6.68
C VAL A 41 1.78 -4.78 -6.99
N SER A 42 2.30 -3.55 -6.92
CA SER A 42 1.53 -2.36 -7.26
C SER A 42 2.33 -1.42 -8.17
N VAL A 43 1.61 -0.69 -9.00
CA VAL A 43 2.16 0.42 -9.77
C VAL A 43 1.84 1.73 -9.06
N GLY A 44 2.90 2.46 -8.70
CA GLY A 44 2.78 3.81 -8.15
C GLY A 44 2.60 4.83 -9.25
N VAL A 45 1.42 5.42 -9.35
CA VAL A 45 1.09 6.45 -10.33
C VAL A 45 1.21 7.84 -9.74
N SER A 46 1.58 8.82 -10.61
CA SER A 46 1.60 10.24 -10.27
C SER A 46 0.40 10.97 -10.85
N ASP A 47 0.08 12.13 -10.30
CA ASP A 47 -0.94 13.02 -10.87
C ASP A 47 -0.62 13.39 -12.31
N ALA A 48 0.65 13.66 -12.62
CA ALA A 48 1.11 13.97 -13.97
C ALA A 48 0.83 12.82 -14.95
N PHE A 49 1.02 11.57 -14.54
CA PHE A 49 0.66 10.42 -15.37
C PHE A 49 -0.85 10.33 -15.58
N MET A 50 -1.65 10.47 -14.55
CA MET A 50 -3.12 10.45 -14.66
C MET A 50 -3.64 11.57 -15.56
N GLN A 51 -3.02 12.76 -15.48
CA GLN A 51 -3.33 13.86 -16.38
C GLN A 51 -2.96 13.53 -17.84
N ALA A 52 -1.82 12.88 -18.08
CA ALA A 52 -1.42 12.43 -19.42
C ALA A 52 -2.41 11.38 -19.97
N VAL A 53 -2.88 10.45 -19.13
CA VAL A 53 -3.92 9.50 -19.48
C VAL A 53 -5.23 10.20 -19.86
N ALA A 54 -5.67 11.19 -19.07
CA ALA A 54 -6.90 11.92 -19.32
C ALA A 54 -6.82 12.75 -20.62
N ASN A 55 -5.68 13.34 -20.89
CA ASN A 55 -5.46 14.19 -22.08
C ASN A 55 -5.07 13.39 -23.33
N GLY A 56 -4.84 12.08 -23.24
CA GLY A 56 -4.40 11.26 -24.38
C GLY A 56 -2.99 11.60 -24.86
N THR A 57 -2.11 12.12 -23.99
CA THR A 57 -0.73 12.48 -24.33
C THR A 57 0.25 11.35 -24.06
N ASP A 58 1.47 11.51 -24.56
CA ASP A 58 2.55 10.57 -24.31
C ASP A 58 3.10 10.67 -22.89
N TRP A 59 3.66 9.55 -22.43
CA TRP A 59 4.38 9.42 -21.17
C TRP A 59 5.81 9.00 -21.40
N GLU A 60 6.73 9.58 -20.65
CA GLU A 60 8.16 9.29 -20.73
C GLU A 60 8.60 8.41 -19.54
N LEU A 61 9.33 7.34 -19.84
CA LEU A 61 9.97 6.50 -18.83
C LEU A 61 11.35 7.07 -18.50
N VAL A 62 11.45 7.69 -17.33
CA VAL A 62 12.59 8.51 -16.92
C VAL A 62 13.21 7.94 -15.62
N PRO A 63 14.19 7.04 -15.71
CA PRO A 63 14.94 6.57 -14.55
C PRO A 63 16.03 7.56 -14.12
N LYS A 64 16.59 7.31 -12.93
CA LYS A 64 17.74 8.11 -12.44
C LYS A 64 19.06 7.79 -13.16
N ALA A 65 19.19 6.61 -13.75
CA ALA A 65 20.43 6.13 -14.36
C ALA A 65 20.53 6.51 -15.84
N LYS A 66 21.75 6.70 -16.33
CA LYS A 66 22.03 6.81 -17.77
C LYS A 66 21.73 5.47 -18.45
N PRO A 67 21.04 5.48 -19.62
CA PRO A 67 20.75 4.25 -20.35
C PRO A 67 22.00 3.61 -20.95
N GLY A 68 21.96 2.30 -21.07
CA GLY A 68 22.94 1.55 -21.85
C GLY A 68 22.77 1.79 -23.36
N GLN A 69 23.78 1.35 -24.13
CA GLN A 69 23.86 1.62 -25.58
C GLN A 69 22.63 1.13 -26.35
N LYS A 70 22.10 -0.05 -26.03
CA LYS A 70 20.88 -0.59 -26.67
C LYS A 70 19.66 0.30 -26.55
N VAL A 71 19.49 0.99 -25.43
CA VAL A 71 18.39 1.92 -25.22
C VAL A 71 18.58 3.20 -26.04
N LEU A 72 19.82 3.69 -26.11
CA LEU A 72 20.17 4.85 -26.94
C LEU A 72 19.94 4.56 -28.44
N GLU A 73 20.38 3.41 -28.91
CA GLU A 73 20.14 2.92 -30.29
C GLU A 73 18.62 2.72 -30.56
N GLY A 74 17.84 2.36 -29.54
CA GLY A 74 16.38 2.24 -29.58
C GLY A 74 15.61 3.56 -29.47
N GLY A 75 16.28 4.71 -29.50
CA GLY A 75 15.63 6.02 -29.46
C GLY A 75 15.60 6.69 -28.09
N GLY A 76 16.35 6.17 -27.11
CA GLY A 76 16.54 6.86 -25.83
C GLY A 76 17.33 8.18 -26.01
N TYR A 77 16.99 9.21 -25.24
CA TYR A 77 17.62 10.52 -25.35
C TYR A 77 17.75 11.22 -24.01
N GLN A 78 18.57 12.25 -23.97
CA GLN A 78 18.69 13.13 -22.80
C GLN A 78 17.86 14.38 -22.99
N ARG A 79 17.04 14.71 -21.99
CA ARG A 79 16.25 15.94 -21.94
C ARG A 79 17.12 17.15 -21.59
N ALA A 80 16.61 18.34 -21.85
CA ALA A 80 17.28 19.60 -21.52
C ALA A 80 17.56 19.78 -20.02
N ASP A 81 16.76 19.14 -19.15
CA ASP A 81 16.95 19.13 -17.70
C ASP A 81 18.01 18.10 -17.22
N GLY A 82 18.68 17.42 -18.15
CA GLY A 82 19.72 16.43 -17.89
C GLY A 82 19.21 15.02 -17.58
N LEU A 83 17.90 14.82 -17.47
CA LEU A 83 17.31 13.51 -17.25
C LEU A 83 17.29 12.66 -18.52
N TRP A 84 17.40 11.35 -18.36
CA TRP A 84 17.39 10.40 -19.46
C TRP A 84 16.01 9.83 -19.68
N VAL A 85 15.52 9.88 -20.92
CA VAL A 85 14.30 9.21 -21.35
C VAL A 85 14.70 7.89 -22.00
N TYR A 86 14.22 6.78 -21.44
CA TYR A 86 14.48 5.44 -22.00
C TYR A 86 13.49 5.10 -23.11
N ARG A 87 12.27 5.51 -22.95
CA ARG A 87 11.19 5.25 -23.89
C ARG A 87 10.08 6.27 -23.69
N LYS A 88 9.41 6.59 -24.77
CA LYS A 88 8.20 7.40 -24.80
C LYS A 88 7.07 6.56 -25.40
N LEU A 89 5.90 6.56 -24.77
CA LEU A 89 4.74 5.78 -25.20
C LEU A 89 3.44 6.50 -24.84
N PRO A 90 2.31 6.21 -25.52
CA PRO A 90 1.02 6.76 -25.14
C PRO A 90 0.65 6.39 -23.69
N ALA A 91 0.33 7.40 -22.85
CA ALA A 91 -0.03 7.16 -21.47
C ALA A 91 -1.26 6.26 -21.33
N ARG A 92 -2.23 6.40 -22.24
CA ARG A 92 -3.44 5.59 -22.28
C ARG A 92 -3.14 4.11 -22.51
N GLU A 93 -2.24 3.77 -23.42
CA GLU A 93 -1.85 2.37 -23.67
C GLU A 93 -1.24 1.71 -22.44
N LEU A 94 -0.37 2.44 -21.73
CA LEU A 94 0.22 1.93 -20.50
C LEU A 94 -0.86 1.73 -19.43
N TRP A 95 -1.77 2.68 -19.29
CA TRP A 95 -2.89 2.57 -18.36
C TRP A 95 -3.78 1.38 -18.67
N ASP A 96 -4.19 1.21 -19.93
CA ASP A 96 -5.04 0.11 -20.37
C ASP A 96 -4.36 -1.25 -20.15
N THR A 97 -3.05 -1.33 -20.36
CA THR A 97 -2.25 -2.54 -20.07
C THR A 97 -2.28 -2.88 -18.58
N ILE A 98 -2.13 -1.87 -17.69
CA ILE A 98 -2.24 -2.05 -16.25
C ILE A 98 -3.64 -2.55 -15.88
N MET A 99 -4.69 -1.87 -16.37
CA MET A 99 -6.08 -2.19 -16.07
C MET A 99 -6.46 -3.59 -16.55
N GLN A 100 -6.02 -3.98 -17.74
CA GLN A 100 -6.26 -5.31 -18.27
C GLN A 100 -5.59 -6.38 -17.40
N SER A 101 -4.35 -6.14 -16.95
CA SER A 101 -3.67 -7.07 -16.06
C SER A 101 -4.38 -7.21 -14.70
N THR A 102 -4.79 -6.08 -14.11
CA THR A 102 -5.54 -6.07 -12.85
C THR A 102 -6.88 -6.81 -13.00
N TYR A 103 -7.57 -6.64 -14.10
CA TYR A 103 -8.82 -7.34 -14.38
C TYR A 103 -8.62 -8.85 -14.49
N ASP A 104 -7.59 -9.29 -15.21
CA ASP A 104 -7.34 -10.71 -15.49
C ASP A 104 -6.76 -11.47 -14.29
N PHE A 105 -5.94 -10.80 -13.45
CA PHE A 105 -5.10 -11.46 -12.43
C PHE A 105 -5.19 -10.83 -11.04
N ALA A 106 -6.04 -9.82 -10.83
CA ALA A 106 -6.10 -9.02 -9.60
C ALA A 106 -4.79 -8.28 -9.24
N GLU A 107 -3.82 -8.25 -10.16
CA GLU A 107 -2.53 -7.57 -10.03
C GLU A 107 -2.12 -6.91 -11.36
N PRO A 108 -1.38 -5.78 -11.30
CA PRO A 108 -0.95 -5.03 -10.13
C PRO A 108 -2.06 -4.22 -9.47
N GLY A 109 -1.87 -3.89 -8.18
CA GLY A 109 -2.62 -2.82 -7.53
C GLY A 109 -2.19 -1.43 -8.04
N ILE A 110 -2.98 -0.39 -7.76
CA ILE A 110 -2.65 1.00 -8.10
C ILE A 110 -2.50 1.81 -6.83
N LEU A 111 -1.38 2.55 -6.73
CA LEU A 111 -1.12 3.48 -5.65
C LEU A 111 -1.01 4.89 -6.20
N PHE A 112 -1.92 5.77 -5.80
CA PHE A 112 -1.91 7.19 -6.16
C PHE A 112 -0.95 7.96 -5.23
N LEU A 113 0.37 7.80 -5.47
CA LEU A 113 1.41 8.22 -4.54
C LEU A 113 1.40 9.71 -4.23
N ASP A 114 1.06 10.56 -5.18
CA ASP A 114 1.01 12.02 -4.95
C ASP A 114 -0.19 12.38 -4.06
N GLN A 115 -1.34 11.75 -4.27
CA GLN A 115 -2.52 11.93 -3.41
C GLN A 115 -2.25 11.42 -1.99
N ILE A 116 -1.71 10.22 -1.87
CA ILE A 116 -1.32 9.64 -0.57
C ILE A 116 -0.34 10.59 0.16
N GLY A 117 0.64 11.14 -0.57
CA GLY A 117 1.59 12.08 0.00
C GLY A 117 0.94 13.38 0.51
N ARG A 118 -0.03 13.93 -0.23
CA ARG A 118 -0.77 15.15 0.19
C ARG A 118 -1.63 14.90 1.43
N ASP A 119 -2.26 13.74 1.51
CA ASP A 119 -3.17 13.39 2.62
C ASP A 119 -2.42 12.85 3.85
N ASN A 120 -1.11 12.63 3.74
CA ASN A 120 -0.30 12.18 4.85
C ASN A 120 -0.14 13.28 5.90
N ASN A 121 -0.56 13.04 7.13
CA ASN A 121 -0.41 13.97 8.25
C ASN A 121 1.04 14.32 8.59
N LEU A 122 1.99 13.46 8.18
CA LEU A 122 3.44 13.64 8.38
C LEU A 122 4.18 14.11 7.11
N ASN A 123 3.46 14.67 6.13
CA ASN A 123 4.02 15.10 4.84
C ASN A 123 5.16 16.13 4.96
N TYR A 124 5.23 16.83 6.10
CA TYR A 124 6.27 17.82 6.42
C TYR A 124 7.62 17.20 6.80
N CYS A 125 7.67 15.93 7.18
CA CYS A 125 8.90 15.27 7.64
C CYS A 125 9.19 13.92 6.97
N GLU A 126 8.24 13.36 6.20
CA GLU A 126 8.42 12.09 5.51
C GLU A 126 7.85 12.09 4.10
N LYS A 127 8.27 11.12 3.31
CA LYS A 127 7.73 10.86 1.98
C LYS A 127 7.31 9.39 1.89
N ILE A 128 6.06 9.17 1.53
CA ILE A 128 5.54 7.82 1.29
C ILE A 128 6.15 7.26 0.00
N GLU A 129 6.70 6.05 0.09
CA GLU A 129 7.34 5.38 -1.04
C GLU A 129 6.64 4.09 -1.47
N ALA A 130 5.98 3.41 -0.53
CA ALA A 130 5.32 2.13 -0.75
C ALA A 130 4.18 1.92 0.26
N THR A 131 3.59 0.74 0.23
CA THR A 131 2.65 0.25 1.25
C THR A 131 3.11 -1.10 1.79
N ASN A 132 2.45 -1.59 2.83
CA ASN A 132 2.53 -3.00 3.23
C ASN A 132 1.88 -3.91 2.15
N PRO A 133 1.99 -5.25 2.26
CA PRO A 133 1.52 -6.17 1.22
C PRO A 133 0.04 -6.06 0.85
N CYS A 134 -0.85 -5.75 1.82
CA CYS A 134 -2.29 -5.60 1.56
C CYS A 134 -2.67 -4.19 1.06
N GLY A 135 -1.75 -3.21 1.14
CA GLY A 135 -1.94 -1.87 0.59
C GLY A 135 -2.62 -0.87 1.53
N GLU A 136 -3.02 -1.27 2.73
CA GLU A 136 -3.74 -0.41 3.69
C GLU A 136 -2.84 0.53 4.49
N GLN A 137 -1.51 0.30 4.51
CA GLN A 137 -0.56 1.10 5.26
C GLN A 137 0.46 1.77 4.34
N PRO A 138 0.24 3.02 3.91
CA PRO A 138 1.25 3.81 3.23
C PRO A 138 2.42 4.12 4.17
N LEU A 139 3.64 3.80 3.75
CA LEU A 139 4.82 3.87 4.59
C LEU A 139 5.97 4.62 3.91
N PRO A 140 6.75 5.40 4.67
CA PRO A 140 8.04 5.92 4.24
C PRO A 140 9.11 4.81 4.26
N PRO A 141 10.32 5.07 3.75
CA PRO A 141 11.45 4.16 3.94
C PRO A 141 11.65 3.79 5.41
N TYR A 142 11.88 2.51 5.67
CA TYR A 142 12.01 1.92 7.01
C TYR A 142 10.77 2.02 7.90
N GLY A 143 9.66 2.56 7.39
CA GLY A 143 8.41 2.67 8.12
C GLY A 143 7.87 1.31 8.53
N CYS A 144 7.26 1.29 9.71
CA CYS A 144 6.54 0.14 10.24
C CYS A 144 5.22 0.59 10.85
N CYS A 145 4.27 -0.31 10.95
CA CYS A 145 3.02 -0.07 11.63
C CYS A 145 2.57 -1.36 12.31
N ASP A 146 2.25 -1.27 13.59
CA ASP A 146 1.70 -2.38 14.37
C ASP A 146 0.18 -2.29 14.39
N LEU A 147 -0.51 -3.39 14.08
CA LEU A 147 -1.95 -3.42 13.86
C LEU A 147 -2.67 -4.31 14.85
N GLY A 148 -3.82 -3.84 15.35
CA GLY A 148 -4.69 -4.64 16.21
C GLY A 148 -6.15 -4.23 16.04
N PRO A 149 -6.97 -4.99 15.27
CA PRO A 149 -8.37 -4.68 15.07
C PRO A 149 -9.23 -5.13 16.26
N ILE A 150 -10.33 -4.41 16.47
CA ILE A 150 -11.34 -4.70 17.49
C ILE A 150 -12.54 -5.41 16.83
N ILE A 151 -13.04 -6.45 17.48
CA ILE A 151 -14.19 -7.22 16.99
C ILE A 151 -15.49 -6.57 17.48
N LEU A 152 -16.17 -5.82 16.61
CA LEU A 152 -17.36 -5.04 17.00
C LEU A 152 -18.53 -5.88 17.51
N THR A 153 -18.69 -7.11 17.05
CA THR A 153 -19.78 -7.98 17.48
C THR A 153 -19.74 -8.32 18.97
N ASN A 154 -18.57 -8.20 19.61
CA ASN A 154 -18.43 -8.45 21.05
C ASN A 154 -19.06 -7.38 21.94
N PHE A 155 -19.42 -6.23 21.36
CA PHE A 155 -20.02 -5.09 22.06
C PHE A 155 -21.53 -4.96 21.79
N VAL A 156 -22.15 -5.92 21.08
CA VAL A 156 -23.59 -5.91 20.87
C VAL A 156 -24.30 -6.64 22.01
N ARG A 157 -25.06 -5.89 22.79
CA ARG A 157 -25.97 -6.42 23.82
C ARG A 157 -27.29 -6.84 23.18
N ASN A 158 -27.91 -7.89 23.68
CA ASN A 158 -29.18 -8.43 23.19
C ASN A 158 -29.20 -8.60 21.65
N PRO A 159 -28.24 -9.31 21.05
CA PRO A 159 -28.14 -9.43 19.61
C PRO A 159 -29.46 -9.94 19.02
N PHE A 160 -29.86 -9.39 17.90
CA PHE A 160 -31.13 -9.69 17.23
C PHE A 160 -32.38 -9.40 18.06
N GLY A 161 -32.26 -8.68 19.17
CA GLY A 161 -33.35 -8.39 20.11
C GLY A 161 -33.68 -9.56 21.05
N ALA A 162 -32.78 -10.53 21.19
CA ALA A 162 -32.95 -11.63 22.11
C ALA A 162 -32.75 -11.15 23.56
N GLY A 163 -33.82 -11.12 24.35
CA GLY A 163 -33.79 -10.68 25.75
C GLY A 163 -33.97 -9.17 25.99
N GLY A 164 -34.23 -8.38 24.97
CA GLY A 164 -34.43 -6.95 25.04
C GLY A 164 -34.00 -6.20 23.77
N ASP A 165 -33.99 -4.88 23.82
CA ASP A 165 -33.56 -4.07 22.70
C ASP A 165 -32.07 -4.29 22.40
N ALA A 166 -31.76 -4.49 21.13
CA ALA A 166 -30.38 -4.63 20.70
C ALA A 166 -29.67 -3.27 20.81
N ALA A 167 -28.53 -3.22 21.46
CA ALA A 167 -27.78 -2.00 21.68
C ALA A 167 -26.27 -2.26 21.60
N PHE A 168 -25.51 -1.25 21.16
CA PHE A 168 -24.06 -1.28 21.17
C PHE A 168 -23.52 -0.73 22.48
N ASP A 169 -22.59 -1.43 23.10
CA ASP A 169 -21.95 -1.04 24.35
C ASP A 169 -20.76 -0.13 24.09
N PHE A 170 -21.03 1.17 23.95
CA PHE A 170 -20.01 2.17 23.69
C PHE A 170 -19.01 2.32 24.85
N ASP A 171 -19.45 2.18 26.10
CA ASP A 171 -18.56 2.31 27.26
C ASP A 171 -17.54 1.18 27.32
N ALA A 172 -17.97 -0.05 27.11
CA ALA A 172 -17.05 -1.19 27.03
C ALA A 172 -16.14 -1.08 25.80
N PHE A 173 -16.65 -0.63 24.67
CA PHE A 173 -15.88 -0.40 23.45
C PHE A 173 -14.76 0.63 23.68
N GLU A 174 -15.07 1.78 24.28
CA GLU A 174 -14.08 2.84 24.57
C GLU A 174 -12.94 2.32 25.47
N GLN A 175 -13.28 1.55 26.52
CA GLN A 175 -12.28 0.96 27.41
C GLN A 175 -11.34 -0.03 26.68
N VAL A 176 -11.90 -0.85 25.79
CA VAL A 176 -11.11 -1.78 24.97
C VAL A 176 -10.25 -1.04 23.97
N VAL A 177 -10.76 0.02 23.33
CA VAL A 177 -9.96 0.87 22.42
C VAL A 177 -8.75 1.47 23.17
N ALA A 178 -8.96 2.04 24.34
CA ALA A 178 -7.86 2.61 25.14
C ALA A 178 -6.81 1.56 25.53
N THR A 179 -7.27 0.34 25.88
CA THR A 179 -6.38 -0.77 26.20
C THR A 179 -5.60 -1.24 24.96
N GLN A 180 -6.26 -1.32 23.80
CA GLN A 180 -5.64 -1.75 22.54
C GLN A 180 -4.56 -0.75 22.08
N VAL A 181 -4.84 0.55 22.16
CA VAL A 181 -3.85 1.61 21.85
C VAL A 181 -2.60 1.44 22.72
N ARG A 182 -2.79 1.28 24.04
CA ARG A 182 -1.66 1.07 24.97
C ARG A 182 -0.89 -0.23 24.65
N ALA A 183 -1.60 -1.30 24.33
CA ALA A 183 -0.96 -2.58 24.00
C ALA A 183 -0.08 -2.45 22.75
N LEU A 184 -0.59 -1.86 21.67
CA LEU A 184 0.16 -1.66 20.43
C LEU A 184 1.35 -0.72 20.63
N ASP A 185 1.17 0.36 21.38
CA ASP A 185 2.25 1.30 21.70
C ASP A 185 3.38 0.60 22.49
N ASN A 186 3.04 -0.23 23.47
CA ASN A 186 4.02 -1.03 24.23
C ASN A 186 4.75 -2.06 23.34
N VAL A 187 4.08 -2.64 22.33
CA VAL A 187 4.71 -3.58 21.39
C VAL A 187 5.85 -2.90 20.63
N LEU A 188 5.71 -1.64 20.23
CA LEU A 188 6.78 -0.89 19.58
C LEU A 188 8.03 -0.79 20.47
N ASP A 189 7.85 -0.64 21.78
CA ASP A 189 8.96 -0.53 22.73
C ASP A 189 9.70 -1.86 22.95
N VAL A 190 9.00 -2.98 22.95
CA VAL A 190 9.58 -4.30 23.20
C VAL A 190 10.03 -5.02 21.93
N THR A 191 9.71 -4.48 20.76
CA THR A 191 10.09 -5.08 19.48
C THR A 191 11.58 -4.97 19.23
N PHE A 192 12.20 -6.08 18.87
CA PHE A 192 13.58 -6.08 18.38
C PHE A 192 13.65 -5.56 16.94
N TRP A 193 14.31 -4.45 16.75
CA TRP A 193 14.52 -3.84 15.44
C TRP A 193 15.89 -4.23 14.88
N PRO A 194 15.94 -4.96 13.75
CA PRO A 194 17.21 -5.41 13.17
C PRO A 194 18.04 -4.27 12.57
N LEU A 195 17.42 -3.17 12.19
CA LEU A 195 18.06 -1.99 11.63
C LEU A 195 17.83 -0.76 12.52
N GLU A 196 18.88 0.03 12.71
CA GLU A 196 18.79 1.27 13.48
C GLU A 196 17.79 2.27 12.89
N GLN A 197 17.72 2.35 11.56
CA GLN A 197 16.77 3.20 10.87
C GLN A 197 15.31 2.83 11.18
N GLN A 198 15.00 1.52 11.26
CA GLN A 198 13.68 1.05 11.64
C GLN A 198 13.35 1.40 13.09
N ARG A 199 14.33 1.22 13.99
CA ARG A 199 14.17 1.57 15.40
C ARG A 199 13.87 3.05 15.58
N ASN A 200 14.63 3.92 14.92
CA ASN A 200 14.45 5.36 15.01
C ASN A 200 13.10 5.77 14.43
N GLU A 201 12.74 5.25 13.25
CA GLU A 201 11.45 5.51 12.62
C GLU A 201 10.26 5.09 13.50
N SER A 202 10.36 3.92 14.16
CA SER A 202 9.35 3.43 15.10
C SER A 202 9.27 4.31 16.35
N ALA A 203 10.40 4.67 16.92
CA ALA A 203 10.46 5.48 18.14
C ALA A 203 9.93 6.91 17.93
N ASP A 204 10.29 7.53 16.81
CA ASP A 204 9.93 8.91 16.49
C ASP A 204 8.46 9.08 16.12
N LYS A 205 7.87 8.09 15.43
CA LYS A 205 6.52 8.23 14.84
C LYS A 205 5.46 7.36 15.48
N ARG A 206 5.85 6.29 16.17
CA ARG A 206 4.97 5.39 16.92
C ARG A 206 3.69 5.04 16.17
N ARG A 207 3.85 4.57 14.93
CA ARG A 207 2.73 4.29 14.03
C ARG A 207 2.05 2.99 14.42
N ILE A 208 0.79 3.10 14.84
CA ILE A 208 -0.09 1.98 15.19
C ILE A 208 -1.40 2.09 14.40
N GLY A 209 -2.08 0.97 14.20
CA GLY A 209 -3.38 0.90 13.54
C GLY A 209 -4.40 0.18 14.41
N VAL A 210 -5.37 0.93 14.95
CA VAL A 210 -6.52 0.38 15.66
C VAL A 210 -7.72 0.42 14.72
N GLY A 211 -7.95 -0.67 14.02
CA GLY A 211 -9.10 -0.83 13.14
C GLY A 211 -10.22 -1.62 13.80
N PHE A 212 -11.16 -2.11 13.01
CA PHE A 212 -12.23 -2.98 13.47
C PHE A 212 -12.57 -4.07 12.46
N THR A 213 -13.19 -5.15 12.96
CA THR A 213 -13.78 -6.21 12.16
C THR A 213 -15.23 -6.43 12.55
N GLY A 214 -16.00 -7.08 11.67
CA GLY A 214 -17.37 -7.50 11.99
C GLY A 214 -18.40 -6.38 11.96
N LEU A 215 -18.15 -5.23 11.30
CA LEU A 215 -19.11 -4.11 11.22
C LEU A 215 -20.46 -4.56 10.65
N GLY A 216 -20.46 -5.21 9.48
CA GLY A 216 -21.70 -5.69 8.86
C GLY A 216 -22.46 -6.66 9.76
N ASN A 217 -21.75 -7.55 10.45
CA ASN A 217 -22.36 -8.46 11.43
C ASN A 217 -22.92 -7.73 12.64
N ALA A 218 -22.20 -6.74 13.18
CA ALA A 218 -22.70 -5.92 14.30
C ALA A 218 -23.97 -5.15 13.91
N LEU A 219 -24.00 -4.53 12.72
CA LEU A 219 -25.19 -3.86 12.21
C LEU A 219 -26.38 -4.80 12.07
N THR A 220 -26.13 -6.01 11.55
CA THR A 220 -27.16 -7.06 11.45
C THR A 220 -27.68 -7.48 12.83
N MET A 221 -26.78 -7.68 13.81
CA MET A 221 -27.14 -8.01 15.19
C MET A 221 -27.94 -6.88 15.86
N LEU A 222 -27.67 -5.63 15.51
CA LEU A 222 -28.40 -4.44 15.95
C LEU A 222 -29.71 -4.22 15.19
N LYS A 223 -30.01 -5.02 14.16
CA LYS A 223 -31.13 -4.83 13.22
C LYS A 223 -31.10 -3.48 12.47
N LEU A 224 -29.91 -2.94 12.24
CA LEU A 224 -29.69 -1.74 11.44
C LEU A 224 -29.44 -2.11 9.98
N ARG A 225 -29.89 -1.22 9.08
CA ARG A 225 -29.70 -1.34 7.61
C ARG A 225 -28.77 -0.26 7.11
#